data_fdec981cf407f52cce9c816c1754dfdd
#
_entry.id   fdec981cf407f52cce9c816c1754dfdd
#
_cell.length_a   1.000
_cell.length_b   1.000
_cell.length_c   1.000
_cell.angle_alpha   90.00
_cell.angle_beta   90.00
_cell.angle_gamma   90.00
#
_symmetry.space_group_name_H-M   'P 1'
#
loop_
_entity.id
_entity.type
_entity.pdbx_description
1 polymer ?
#
loop_
_entity_poly.entity_id
_entity_poly.type
_entity_poly.pdbx_seq_one_letter_code
_entity_poly.pdbx_strand_id
1 'polypeptide(L)'
;MNNFSSLIENSKRAVRYWWLLLIIGIALFVVGILIFVYPTQSYLGMSLVFGWLMLFSGILEVVLSSANKHFITGRGWMLAGGIIEIILGIILIFNVALSAATLPIFLGFWLMLRGFSAIGLGGDMNAMEIPGSGWTVFSGILLVLCSLWILFQP
;
A
#
# COMPACT_ATOMS: atom_id res chain seq x y z
N MET A 1 -21.63 28.35 -15.60
CA MET A 1 -20.27 28.91 -15.82
C MET A 1 -19.38 28.87 -14.56
N ASN A 2 -19.88 28.45 -13.40
CA ASN A 2 -19.09 28.46 -12.11
C ASN A 2 -18.17 27.28 -11.87
N ASN A 3 -18.29 26.21 -12.66
CA ASN A 3 -17.47 25.00 -12.45
C ASN A 3 -16.08 25.13 -13.08
N PHE A 4 -15.90 25.99 -14.09
CA PHE A 4 -14.61 26.17 -14.75
C PHE A 4 -13.63 27.00 -13.91
N SER A 5 -14.15 28.02 -13.21
CA SER A 5 -13.33 28.85 -12.30
C SER A 5 -12.85 28.06 -11.08
N SER A 6 -13.68 27.18 -10.52
CA SER A 6 -13.29 26.33 -9.39
C SER A 6 -12.24 25.27 -9.78
N LEU A 7 -12.29 24.74 -10.99
CA LEU A 7 -11.26 23.84 -11.52
C LEU A 7 -9.92 24.54 -11.72
N ILE A 8 -9.93 25.78 -12.23
CA ILE A 8 -8.70 26.59 -12.40
C ILE A 8 -8.13 27.00 -11.04
N GLU A 9 -8.96 27.27 -10.06
CA GLU A 9 -8.52 27.66 -8.71
C GLU A 9 -7.93 26.46 -7.95
N ASN A 10 -8.49 25.28 -8.11
CA ASN A 10 -7.94 24.03 -7.57
C ASN A 10 -6.63 23.61 -8.25
N SER A 11 -6.51 23.81 -9.56
CA SER A 11 -5.25 23.56 -10.28
C SER A 11 -4.13 24.54 -9.87
N LYS A 12 -4.45 25.79 -9.60
CA LYS A 12 -3.49 26.78 -9.08
C LYS A 12 -2.99 26.45 -7.67
N ARG A 13 -3.81 25.83 -6.82
CA ARG A 13 -3.38 25.35 -5.49
C ARG A 13 -2.45 24.13 -5.61
N ALA A 14 -2.72 23.21 -6.51
CA ALA A 14 -1.84 22.06 -6.75
C ALA A 14 -0.45 22.49 -7.26
N VAL A 15 -0.41 23.51 -8.16
CA VAL A 15 0.85 24.06 -8.68
C VAL A 15 1.62 24.90 -7.63
N ARG A 16 0.96 25.43 -6.61
CA ARG A 16 1.60 26.24 -5.57
C ARG A 16 2.61 25.43 -4.72
N TYR A 17 2.45 24.13 -4.62
CA TYR A 17 3.31 23.26 -3.81
C TYR A 17 4.20 22.33 -4.65
N TRP A 18 4.44 22.64 -5.93
CA TRP A 18 5.28 21.84 -6.82
C TRP A 18 6.69 21.62 -6.26
N TRP A 19 7.21 22.56 -5.51
CA TRP A 19 8.53 22.48 -4.88
C TRP A 19 8.59 21.36 -3.81
N LEU A 20 7.46 21.00 -3.15
CA LEU A 20 7.39 19.87 -2.23
C LEU A 20 7.59 18.54 -2.98
N LEU A 21 7.02 18.42 -4.19
CA LEU A 21 7.25 17.25 -5.02
C LEU A 21 8.71 17.13 -5.43
N LEU A 22 9.37 18.25 -5.70
CA LEU A 22 10.79 18.29 -6.04
C LEU A 22 11.65 17.87 -4.85
N ILE A 23 11.37 18.36 -3.65
CA ILE A 23 12.07 17.94 -2.42
C ILE A 23 11.87 16.45 -2.16
N ILE A 24 10.63 15.94 -2.28
CA ILE A 24 10.35 14.51 -2.12
C ILE A 24 11.11 13.70 -3.17
N GLY A 25 11.15 14.14 -4.41
CA GLY A 25 11.90 13.49 -5.48
C GLY A 25 13.40 13.43 -5.20
N ILE A 26 13.99 14.53 -4.75
CA ILE A 26 15.40 14.58 -4.35
C ILE A 26 15.67 13.68 -3.14
N ALA A 27 14.81 13.71 -2.13
CA ALA A 27 14.93 12.85 -0.95
C ALA A 27 14.89 11.37 -1.33
N LEU A 28 13.94 10.96 -2.18
CA LEU A 28 13.85 9.59 -2.68
C LEU A 28 15.08 9.19 -3.52
N PHE A 29 15.60 10.11 -4.30
CA PHE A 29 16.81 9.87 -5.08
C PHE A 29 18.04 9.62 -4.19
N VAL A 30 18.22 10.45 -3.15
CA VAL A 30 19.28 10.29 -2.15
C VAL A 30 19.15 8.96 -1.40
N VAL A 31 17.93 8.62 -0.97
CA VAL A 31 17.63 7.33 -0.32
C VAL A 31 17.95 6.17 -1.25
N GLY A 32 17.62 6.27 -2.54
CA GLY A 32 17.96 5.26 -3.54
C GLY A 32 19.46 5.02 -3.66
N ILE A 33 20.26 6.10 -3.67
CA ILE A 33 21.74 6.01 -3.68
C ILE A 33 22.27 5.35 -2.40
N LEU A 34 21.74 5.74 -1.23
CA LEU A 34 22.15 5.15 0.06
C LEU A 34 21.87 3.66 0.13
N ILE A 35 20.73 3.21 -0.39
CA ILE A 35 20.37 1.77 -0.48
C ILE A 35 21.41 1.01 -1.33
N PHE A 36 21.88 1.62 -2.41
CA PHE A 36 22.86 1.00 -3.30
C PHE A 36 24.26 0.90 -2.67
N VAL A 37 24.64 1.90 -1.87
CA VAL A 37 25.98 1.98 -1.23
C VAL A 37 26.05 1.08 0.02
N TYR A 38 24.95 0.97 0.78
CA TYR A 38 24.92 0.23 2.04
C TYR A 38 23.80 -0.84 2.05
N PRO A 39 23.92 -1.91 1.26
CA PRO A 39 22.82 -2.86 1.09
C PRO A 39 22.38 -3.53 2.40
N THR A 40 23.32 -3.99 3.24
CA THR A 40 22.99 -4.71 4.49
C THR A 40 22.29 -3.82 5.51
N GLN A 41 22.74 -2.58 5.68
CA GLN A 41 22.14 -1.62 6.60
C GLN A 41 20.80 -1.11 6.06
N SER A 42 20.70 -0.99 4.74
CA SER A 42 19.46 -0.62 4.05
C SER A 42 18.35 -1.67 4.22
N TYR A 43 18.70 -2.96 4.25
CA TYR A 43 17.74 -4.03 4.53
C TYR A 43 17.12 -3.89 5.93
N LEU A 44 17.92 -3.57 6.94
CA LEU A 44 17.42 -3.29 8.30
C LEU A 44 16.49 -2.07 8.30
N GLY A 45 16.92 -0.99 7.65
CA GLY A 45 16.11 0.23 7.53
C GLY A 45 14.81 -0.02 6.76
N MET A 46 14.88 -0.75 5.65
CA MET A 46 13.71 -1.13 4.87
C MET A 46 12.72 -1.97 5.68
N SER A 47 13.21 -2.92 6.48
CA SER A 47 12.36 -3.75 7.33
C SER A 47 11.58 -2.89 8.35
N LEU A 48 12.23 -1.90 8.97
CA LEU A 48 11.57 -0.96 9.88
C LEU A 48 10.52 -0.11 9.16
N VAL A 49 10.88 0.50 8.03
CA VAL A 49 9.95 1.32 7.24
C VAL A 49 8.75 0.48 6.80
N PHE A 50 8.99 -0.75 6.36
CA PHE A 50 7.95 -1.66 5.94
C PHE A 50 7.03 -2.06 7.10
N GLY A 51 7.60 -2.34 8.28
CA GLY A 51 6.83 -2.62 9.50
C GLY A 51 5.91 -1.46 9.89
N TRP A 52 6.41 -0.23 9.84
CA TRP A 52 5.60 0.97 10.08
C TRP A 52 4.50 1.16 9.03
N LEU A 53 4.82 0.97 7.76
CA LEU A 53 3.83 1.07 6.67
C LEU A 53 2.72 0.03 6.82
N MET A 54 3.06 -1.22 7.13
CA MET A 54 2.08 -2.29 7.36
C MET A 54 1.19 -1.95 8.56
N LEU A 55 1.77 -1.48 9.66
CA LEU A 55 1.02 -1.11 10.85
C LEU A 55 0.05 0.03 10.55
N PHE A 56 0.50 1.09 9.91
CA PHE A 56 -0.35 2.22 9.50
C PHE A 56 -1.47 1.79 8.54
N SER A 57 -1.11 1.01 7.54
CA SER A 57 -2.04 0.47 6.55
C SER A 57 -3.12 -0.41 7.18
N GLY A 58 -2.72 -1.34 8.05
CA GLY A 58 -3.64 -2.21 8.74
C GLY A 58 -4.60 -1.45 9.65
N ILE A 59 -4.12 -0.44 10.40
CA ILE A 59 -4.98 0.43 11.22
C ILE A 59 -6.01 1.14 10.34
N LEU A 60 -5.58 1.75 9.24
CA LEU A 60 -6.48 2.43 8.31
C LEU A 60 -7.54 1.46 7.74
N GLU A 61 -7.13 0.25 7.37
CA GLU A 61 -8.03 -0.76 6.81
C GLU A 61 -9.09 -1.20 7.82
N VAL A 62 -8.71 -1.42 9.08
CA VAL A 62 -9.64 -1.73 10.17
C VAL A 62 -10.59 -0.58 10.44
N VAL A 63 -10.10 0.66 10.49
CA VAL A 63 -10.92 1.87 10.71
C VAL A 63 -11.91 2.06 9.58
N LEU A 64 -11.46 2.00 8.33
CA LEU A 64 -12.33 2.17 7.15
C LEU A 64 -13.38 1.07 7.04
N SER A 65 -12.98 -0.18 7.30
CA SER A 65 -13.91 -1.31 7.29
C SER A 65 -14.94 -1.23 8.42
N SER A 66 -14.57 -0.66 9.57
CA SER A 66 -15.48 -0.45 10.69
C SER A 66 -16.44 0.71 10.45
N ALA A 67 -15.99 1.77 9.78
CA ALA A 67 -16.80 2.95 9.47
C ALA A 67 -17.88 2.67 8.41
N ASN A 68 -17.55 1.87 7.39
CA ASN A 68 -18.41 1.61 6.24
C ASN A 68 -19.21 0.31 6.36
N LYS A 69 -20.13 0.26 7.33
CA LYS A 69 -20.92 -0.95 7.65
C LYS A 69 -21.84 -1.44 6.52
N HIS A 70 -22.21 -0.59 5.57
CA HIS A 70 -23.25 -0.88 4.58
C HIS A 70 -22.76 -1.00 3.13
N PHE A 71 -21.51 -0.68 2.83
CA PHE A 71 -21.03 -0.51 1.45
C PHE A 71 -20.10 -1.62 0.92
N ILE A 72 -19.59 -2.51 1.78
CA ILE A 72 -18.54 -3.45 1.36
C ILE A 72 -18.98 -4.90 1.60
N THR A 73 -19.24 -5.62 0.53
CA THR A 73 -19.58 -7.05 0.56
C THR A 73 -18.42 -7.90 1.13
N GLY A 74 -17.17 -7.45 0.93
CA GLY A 74 -15.95 -8.08 1.44
C GLY A 74 -15.45 -7.60 2.82
N ARG A 75 -16.31 -6.94 3.62
CA ARG A 75 -15.91 -6.33 4.91
C ARG A 75 -15.17 -7.28 5.85
N GLY A 76 -15.63 -8.53 5.97
CA GLY A 76 -15.00 -9.53 6.85
C GLY A 76 -13.56 -9.83 6.41
N TRP A 77 -13.32 -9.91 5.11
CA TRP A 77 -12.02 -10.13 4.53
C TRP A 77 -11.09 -8.93 4.74
N MET A 78 -11.61 -7.74 4.56
CA MET A 78 -10.89 -6.48 4.77
C MET A 78 -10.50 -6.29 6.24
N LEU A 79 -11.40 -6.58 7.19
CA LEU A 79 -11.09 -6.58 8.63
C LEU A 79 -10.01 -7.62 8.98
N ALA A 80 -10.14 -8.85 8.47
CA ALA A 80 -9.15 -9.89 8.71
C ALA A 80 -7.77 -9.50 8.14
N GLY A 81 -7.73 -8.96 6.93
CA GLY A 81 -6.51 -8.45 6.28
C GLY A 81 -5.85 -7.36 7.13
N GLY A 82 -6.59 -6.35 7.55
CA GLY A 82 -6.08 -5.25 8.38
C GLY A 82 -5.54 -5.72 9.73
N ILE A 83 -6.21 -6.68 10.38
CA ILE A 83 -5.71 -7.27 11.65
C ILE A 83 -4.41 -8.04 11.43
N ILE A 84 -4.32 -8.84 10.37
CA ILE A 84 -3.11 -9.57 10.00
C ILE A 84 -1.97 -8.58 9.69
N GLU A 85 -2.23 -7.51 8.95
CA GLU A 85 -1.24 -6.47 8.67
C GLU A 85 -0.72 -5.80 9.93
N ILE A 86 -1.57 -5.50 10.92
CA ILE A 86 -1.14 -4.95 12.21
C ILE A 86 -0.21 -5.92 12.94
N ILE A 87 -0.59 -7.19 13.04
CA ILE A 87 0.22 -8.21 13.72
C ILE A 87 1.59 -8.35 13.05
N LEU A 88 1.61 -8.45 11.72
CA LEU A 88 2.85 -8.55 10.95
C LEU A 88 3.72 -7.30 11.11
N GLY A 89 3.13 -6.10 11.05
CA GLY A 89 3.83 -4.85 11.27
C GLY A 89 4.51 -4.78 12.65
N ILE A 90 3.82 -5.23 13.70
CA ILE A 90 4.37 -5.31 15.05
C ILE A 90 5.56 -6.28 15.10
N ILE A 91 5.42 -7.47 14.51
CA ILE A 91 6.50 -8.47 14.46
C ILE A 91 7.73 -7.91 13.75
N LEU A 92 7.54 -7.23 12.61
CA LEU A 92 8.64 -6.62 11.86
C LEU A 92 9.39 -5.56 12.67
N ILE A 93 8.68 -4.74 13.45
CA ILE A 93 9.29 -3.67 14.26
C ILE A 93 10.07 -4.24 15.43
N PHE A 94 9.56 -5.27 16.12
CA PHE A 94 10.22 -5.83 17.30
C PHE A 94 11.40 -6.74 16.97
N ASN A 95 11.42 -7.40 15.81
CA ASN A 95 12.46 -8.35 15.41
C ASN A 95 13.13 -7.95 14.08
N VAL A 96 13.71 -6.75 14.04
CA VAL A 96 14.28 -6.14 12.82
C VAL A 96 15.31 -7.04 12.12
N ALA A 97 16.21 -7.69 12.88
CA ALA A 97 17.24 -8.54 12.30
C ALA A 97 16.67 -9.80 11.64
N LEU A 98 15.71 -10.46 12.29
CA LEU A 98 15.01 -11.63 11.73
C LEU A 98 14.12 -11.19 10.56
N SER A 99 13.48 -10.04 10.68
CA SER A 99 12.61 -9.48 9.66
C SER A 99 13.37 -9.11 8.39
N ALA A 100 14.59 -8.61 8.51
CA ALA A 100 15.41 -8.31 7.33
C ALA A 100 15.73 -9.58 6.52
N ALA A 101 16.01 -10.70 7.16
CA ALA A 101 16.26 -11.97 6.49
C ALA A 101 15.01 -12.57 5.85
N THR A 102 13.83 -12.35 6.44
CA THR A 102 12.54 -12.88 5.97
C THR A 102 11.69 -11.85 5.21
N LEU A 103 12.23 -10.65 4.98
CA LEU A 103 11.53 -9.53 4.33
C LEU A 103 10.86 -9.89 3.00
N PRO A 104 11.49 -10.67 2.08
CA PRO A 104 10.82 -11.07 0.84
C PRO A 104 9.55 -11.89 1.08
N ILE A 105 9.56 -12.75 2.10
CA ILE A 105 8.40 -13.58 2.46
C ILE A 105 7.27 -12.71 3.00
N PHE A 106 7.58 -11.78 3.90
CA PHE A 106 6.61 -10.82 4.43
C PHE A 106 6.04 -9.92 3.34
N LEU A 107 6.90 -9.42 2.44
CA LEU A 107 6.50 -8.62 1.28
C LEU A 107 5.56 -9.41 0.36
N GLY A 108 5.93 -10.64 0.01
CA GLY A 108 5.11 -11.51 -0.82
C GLY A 108 3.74 -11.75 -0.20
N PHE A 109 3.69 -12.09 1.09
CA PHE A 109 2.43 -12.29 1.80
C PHE A 109 1.57 -11.03 1.85
N TRP A 110 2.18 -9.87 2.13
CA TRP A 110 1.47 -8.58 2.13
C TRP A 110 0.92 -8.22 0.74
N LEU A 111 1.70 -8.39 -0.32
CA LEU A 111 1.23 -8.18 -1.68
C LEU A 111 0.07 -9.11 -2.04
N MET A 112 0.09 -10.35 -1.55
CA MET A 112 -1.00 -11.30 -1.74
C MET A 112 -2.29 -10.80 -1.09
N LEU A 113 -2.22 -10.35 0.18
CA LEU A 113 -3.37 -9.76 0.87
C LEU A 113 -3.91 -8.53 0.13
N ARG A 114 -3.02 -7.64 -0.31
CA ARG A 114 -3.38 -6.45 -1.09
C ARG A 114 -4.02 -6.80 -2.43
N GLY A 115 -3.52 -7.83 -3.10
CA GLY A 115 -4.09 -8.31 -4.35
C GLY A 115 -5.52 -8.83 -4.17
N PHE A 116 -5.76 -9.63 -3.14
CA PHE A 116 -7.10 -10.12 -2.82
C PHE A 116 -8.05 -8.97 -2.41
N SER A 117 -7.59 -8.03 -1.61
CA SER A 117 -8.39 -6.84 -1.24
C SER A 117 -8.75 -6.00 -2.46
N ALA A 118 -7.81 -5.82 -3.41
CA ALA A 118 -8.05 -5.09 -4.64
C ALA A 118 -9.05 -5.80 -5.57
N ILE A 119 -8.99 -7.13 -5.67
CA ILE A 119 -9.97 -7.92 -6.45
C ILE A 119 -11.37 -7.78 -5.81
N GLY A 120 -11.47 -7.91 -4.49
CA GLY A 120 -12.73 -7.74 -3.77
C GLY A 120 -13.33 -6.34 -3.98
N LEU A 121 -12.51 -5.30 -3.79
CA LEU A 121 -12.92 -3.92 -4.02
C LEU A 121 -13.36 -3.67 -5.48
N GLY A 122 -12.63 -4.21 -6.46
CA GLY A 122 -12.98 -4.10 -7.86
C GLY A 122 -14.30 -4.81 -8.19
N GLY A 123 -14.61 -5.93 -7.52
CA GLY A 123 -15.90 -6.60 -7.60
C GLY A 123 -17.04 -5.74 -7.07
N ASP A 124 -16.86 -5.14 -5.89
CA ASP A 124 -17.86 -4.22 -5.30
C ASP A 124 -18.06 -2.97 -6.17
N MET A 125 -16.99 -2.38 -6.72
CA MET A 125 -17.08 -1.27 -7.67
C MET A 125 -17.85 -1.65 -8.93
N ASN A 126 -17.66 -2.86 -9.45
CA ASN A 126 -18.40 -3.35 -10.61
C ASN A 126 -19.89 -3.53 -10.31
N ALA A 127 -20.24 -4.01 -9.12
CA ALA A 127 -21.62 -4.13 -8.69
C ALA A 127 -22.33 -2.77 -8.53
N MET A 128 -21.55 -1.70 -8.29
CA MET A 128 -22.05 -0.31 -8.21
C MET A 128 -21.97 0.43 -9.55
N GLU A 129 -21.63 -0.24 -10.65
CA GLU A 129 -21.46 0.34 -11.99
C GLU A 129 -20.44 1.49 -12.03
N ILE A 130 -19.43 1.50 -11.14
CA ILE A 130 -18.40 2.54 -11.09
C ILE A 130 -17.39 2.31 -12.22
N PRO A 131 -17.13 3.32 -13.08
CA PRO A 131 -16.15 3.18 -14.14
C PRO A 131 -14.74 2.99 -13.55
N GLY A 132 -13.98 2.05 -14.12
CA GLY A 132 -12.62 1.72 -13.67
C GLY A 132 -12.50 0.46 -12.80
N SER A 133 -13.62 -0.21 -12.47
CA SER A 133 -13.63 -1.47 -11.71
C SER A 133 -12.73 -2.55 -12.34
N GLY A 134 -12.75 -2.68 -13.67
CA GLY A 134 -11.92 -3.63 -14.40
C GLY A 134 -10.42 -3.39 -14.21
N TRP A 135 -9.98 -2.13 -14.13
CA TRP A 135 -8.57 -1.80 -13.86
C TRP A 135 -8.15 -2.18 -12.45
N THR A 136 -9.04 -2.01 -11.48
CA THR A 136 -8.80 -2.40 -10.08
C THR A 136 -8.66 -3.92 -9.93
N VAL A 137 -9.54 -4.71 -10.59
CA VAL A 137 -9.44 -6.17 -10.62
C VAL A 137 -8.16 -6.62 -11.31
N PHE A 138 -7.83 -6.03 -12.46
CA PHE A 138 -6.60 -6.36 -13.19
C PHE A 138 -5.35 -6.11 -12.35
N SER A 139 -5.27 -4.96 -11.68
CA SER A 139 -4.14 -4.65 -10.78
C SER A 139 -4.07 -5.62 -9.61
N GLY A 140 -5.20 -6.03 -9.04
CA GLY A 140 -5.27 -7.03 -7.98
C GLY A 140 -4.73 -8.40 -8.42
N ILE A 141 -5.12 -8.88 -9.60
CA ILE A 141 -4.60 -10.13 -10.18
C ILE A 141 -3.08 -10.03 -10.39
N LEU A 142 -2.60 -8.93 -10.92
CA LEU A 142 -1.18 -8.70 -11.15
C LEU A 142 -0.38 -8.70 -9.84
N LEU A 143 -0.91 -8.09 -8.77
CA LEU A 143 -0.32 -8.13 -7.44
C LEU A 143 -0.24 -9.56 -6.89
N VAL A 144 -1.28 -10.37 -7.06
CA VAL A 144 -1.26 -11.78 -6.63
C VAL A 144 -0.22 -12.58 -7.41
N LEU A 145 -0.11 -12.39 -8.71
CA LEU A 145 0.91 -13.07 -9.52
C LEU A 145 2.34 -12.67 -9.10
N CYS A 146 2.58 -11.37 -8.88
CA CYS A 146 3.86 -10.88 -8.37
C CYS A 146 4.17 -11.44 -6.98
N SER A 147 3.17 -11.54 -6.10
CA SER A 147 3.36 -12.11 -4.76
C SER A 147 3.77 -13.58 -4.80
N LEU A 148 3.13 -14.37 -5.66
CA LEU A 148 3.48 -15.77 -5.85
C LEU A 148 4.91 -15.91 -6.38
N TRP A 149 5.31 -15.07 -7.34
CA TRP A 149 6.68 -15.07 -7.85
C TRP A 149 7.71 -14.82 -6.74
N ILE A 150 7.47 -13.82 -5.89
CA ILE A 150 8.36 -13.49 -4.76
C ILE A 150 8.41 -14.63 -3.73
N LEU A 151 7.28 -15.30 -3.45
CA LEU A 151 7.22 -16.39 -2.49
C LEU A 151 7.92 -17.66 -2.99
N PHE A 152 7.94 -17.92 -4.30
CA PHE A 152 8.62 -19.07 -4.89
C PHE A 152 10.13 -18.88 -5.06
N GLN A 153 10.59 -17.62 -5.14
CA GLN A 153 12.03 -17.29 -5.25
C GLN A 153 12.39 -16.17 -4.24
N PRO A 154 12.40 -16.46 -2.94
CA PRO A 154 12.71 -15.49 -1.91
C PRO A 154 14.19 -15.05 -1.88
#